data_e3227c6b21f800654afb71f9a06fdf7f
#
_entry.id   e3227c6b21f800654afb71f9a06fdf7f
#
_cell.length_a   1.000
_cell.length_b   1.000
_cell.length_c   1.000
_cell.angle_alpha   90.00
_cell.angle_beta   90.00
_cell.angle_gamma   90.00
#
_symmetry.space_group_name_H-M   'P 1'
#
loop_
_entity.id
_entity.type
_entity.pdbx_description
1 polymer ?
#
loop_
_entity_poly.entity_id
_entity_poly.type
_entity_poly.pdbx_seq_one_letter_code
_entity_poly.pdbx_strand_id
1 'polypeptide(L)'
;MVKAVRKDAVHLCGLIVSSDKEFFDKLNADETRLFFAEAAAYLTEFVGKENVISAMAHMDEKTPHMHFLHVPMTPDGRLSANSIYTRASLKKLQTELPGYLQSRGFNIQRGVEQKPGSAKKHLDTREFKQQKEALAGLRSEADAVAHEALLLIGEMAERRKQEEVLQERLQSMEQQAREAEAILSDMPELPQASLLNYKSVLKQA
;
A
#
# COMPACT_ATOMS: atom_id res chain seq x y z
N MET A 1 -22.70 -48.72 -9.50
CA MET A 1 -21.57 -49.57 -9.88
C MET A 1 -20.36 -48.64 -10.12
N VAL A 2 -19.31 -48.75 -9.32
CA VAL A 2 -18.10 -47.89 -9.48
C VAL A 2 -17.37 -48.38 -10.73
N LYS A 3 -17.14 -47.51 -11.72
CA LYS A 3 -16.37 -47.84 -12.92
C LYS A 3 -14.88 -47.99 -12.57
N ALA A 4 -14.16 -48.82 -13.32
CA ALA A 4 -12.73 -49.03 -13.13
C ALA A 4 -11.98 -47.66 -13.13
N VAL A 5 -11.19 -47.44 -12.11
CA VAL A 5 -10.40 -46.20 -11.94
C VAL A 5 -9.15 -46.32 -12.84
N ARG A 6 -8.89 -45.30 -13.66
CA ARG A 6 -7.66 -45.22 -14.47
C ARG A 6 -6.44 -45.06 -13.55
N LYS A 7 -5.31 -45.63 -13.95
CA LYS A 7 -4.05 -45.55 -13.17
C LYS A 7 -3.55 -44.12 -12.93
N ASP A 8 -3.87 -43.20 -13.84
CA ASP A 8 -3.48 -41.81 -13.84
C ASP A 8 -4.63 -40.87 -13.39
N ALA A 9 -5.67 -41.40 -12.75
CA ALA A 9 -6.80 -40.62 -12.32
C ALA A 9 -6.40 -39.67 -11.16
N VAL A 10 -6.91 -38.43 -11.20
CA VAL A 10 -6.83 -37.53 -10.08
C VAL A 10 -7.82 -37.99 -9.01
N HIS A 11 -7.32 -38.30 -7.80
CA HIS A 11 -8.14 -38.82 -6.71
C HIS A 11 -8.68 -37.76 -5.79
N LEU A 12 -7.97 -36.61 -5.69
CA LEU A 12 -8.29 -35.51 -4.80
C LEU A 12 -8.08 -34.18 -5.53
N CYS A 13 -9.04 -33.29 -5.43
CA CYS A 13 -8.95 -31.90 -5.86
C CYS A 13 -9.05 -30.97 -4.68
N GLY A 14 -8.30 -29.88 -4.71
CA GLY A 14 -8.34 -28.80 -3.73
C GLY A 14 -8.67 -27.48 -4.40
N LEU A 15 -9.62 -26.75 -3.81
CA LEU A 15 -9.91 -25.36 -4.13
C LEU A 15 -9.48 -24.49 -2.97
N ILE A 16 -8.91 -23.32 -3.27
CA ILE A 16 -8.61 -22.31 -2.27
C ILE A 16 -9.57 -21.15 -2.49
N VAL A 17 -10.32 -20.78 -1.44
CA VAL A 17 -11.18 -19.61 -1.41
C VAL A 17 -10.56 -18.58 -0.51
N SER A 18 -10.34 -17.39 -1.03
CA SER A 18 -9.82 -16.24 -0.29
C SER A 18 -10.25 -14.95 -0.98
N SER A 19 -9.99 -13.82 -0.34
CA SER A 19 -10.09 -12.48 -0.89
C SER A 19 -8.85 -11.67 -0.52
N ASP A 20 -8.82 -10.39 -0.88
CA ASP A 20 -7.76 -9.49 -0.43
C ASP A 20 -7.87 -9.21 1.08
N LYS A 21 -6.77 -8.74 1.65
CA LYS A 21 -6.71 -8.42 3.07
C LYS A 21 -7.70 -7.31 3.45
N GLU A 22 -7.88 -6.32 2.58
CA GLU A 22 -8.77 -5.17 2.83
C GLU A 22 -10.25 -5.58 2.95
N PHE A 23 -10.65 -6.65 2.25
CA PHE A 23 -11.97 -7.24 2.40
C PHE A 23 -12.17 -7.84 3.80
N PHE A 24 -11.21 -8.68 4.25
CA PHE A 24 -11.31 -9.34 5.55
C PHE A 24 -11.12 -8.37 6.73
N ASP A 25 -10.33 -7.31 6.58
CA ASP A 25 -10.15 -6.27 7.60
C ASP A 25 -11.46 -5.50 7.93
N LYS A 26 -12.45 -5.55 7.03
CA LYS A 26 -13.79 -4.94 7.23
C LYS A 26 -14.78 -5.88 7.90
N LEU A 27 -14.47 -7.16 8.03
CA LEU A 27 -15.32 -8.17 8.62
C LEU A 27 -14.87 -8.49 10.05
N ASN A 28 -15.83 -8.76 10.92
CA ASN A 28 -15.52 -9.35 12.21
C ASN A 28 -15.28 -10.87 12.08
N ALA A 29 -14.87 -11.52 13.18
CA ALA A 29 -14.55 -12.95 13.17
C ALA A 29 -15.74 -13.84 12.79
N ASP A 30 -16.95 -13.47 13.22
CA ASP A 30 -18.16 -14.26 12.93
C ASP A 30 -18.62 -14.07 11.48
N GLU A 31 -18.53 -12.87 10.96
CA GLU A 31 -18.77 -12.57 9.54
C GLU A 31 -17.77 -13.31 8.63
N THR A 32 -16.50 -13.36 9.03
CA THR A 32 -15.48 -14.11 8.29
C THR A 32 -15.76 -15.61 8.31
N ARG A 33 -16.20 -16.18 9.44
CA ARG A 33 -16.64 -17.57 9.51
C ARG A 33 -17.87 -17.83 8.64
N LEU A 34 -18.84 -16.93 8.67
CA LEU A 34 -20.04 -17.02 7.83
C LEU A 34 -19.68 -16.95 6.34
N PHE A 35 -18.77 -16.09 5.95
CA PHE A 35 -18.25 -16.01 4.57
C PHE A 35 -17.72 -17.37 4.08
N PHE A 36 -16.87 -18.03 4.87
CA PHE A 36 -16.35 -19.34 4.50
C PHE A 36 -17.41 -20.46 4.56
N ALA A 37 -18.36 -20.37 5.49
CA ALA A 37 -19.47 -21.33 5.55
C ALA A 37 -20.37 -21.25 4.31
N GLU A 38 -20.71 -20.05 3.86
CA GLU A 38 -21.49 -19.84 2.64
C GLU A 38 -20.70 -20.26 1.40
N ALA A 39 -19.41 -19.94 1.31
CA ALA A 39 -18.56 -20.40 0.22
C ALA A 39 -18.46 -21.94 0.16
N ALA A 40 -18.33 -22.59 1.33
CA ALA A 40 -18.32 -24.05 1.42
C ALA A 40 -19.66 -24.65 1.00
N ALA A 41 -20.80 -24.05 1.38
CA ALA A 41 -22.12 -24.48 0.97
C ALA A 41 -22.27 -24.43 -0.56
N TYR A 42 -21.88 -23.32 -1.19
CA TYR A 42 -21.92 -23.19 -2.65
C TYR A 42 -21.03 -24.24 -3.36
N LEU A 43 -19.78 -24.42 -2.87
CA LEU A 43 -18.88 -25.42 -3.46
C LEU A 43 -19.36 -26.84 -3.25
N THR A 44 -20.03 -27.13 -2.13
CA THR A 44 -20.63 -28.42 -1.85
C THR A 44 -21.74 -28.75 -2.86
N GLU A 45 -22.57 -27.78 -3.21
CA GLU A 45 -23.57 -27.96 -4.28
C GLU A 45 -22.91 -28.14 -5.66
N PHE A 46 -21.84 -27.40 -5.91
CA PHE A 46 -21.12 -27.47 -7.19
C PHE A 46 -20.46 -28.83 -7.46
N VAL A 47 -19.86 -29.46 -6.43
CA VAL A 47 -19.15 -30.74 -6.58
C VAL A 47 -19.98 -31.99 -6.22
N GLY A 48 -21.12 -31.78 -5.52
CA GLY A 48 -21.93 -32.85 -4.92
C GLY A 48 -21.49 -33.16 -3.50
N LYS A 49 -22.44 -33.16 -2.56
CA LYS A 49 -22.20 -33.32 -1.13
C LYS A 49 -21.42 -34.60 -0.79
N GLU A 50 -21.70 -35.67 -1.49
CA GLU A 50 -21.07 -36.99 -1.33
C GLU A 50 -19.58 -37.00 -1.70
N ASN A 51 -19.15 -36.03 -2.45
CA ASN A 51 -17.77 -35.91 -2.93
C ASN A 51 -16.88 -35.07 -2.00
N VAL A 52 -17.46 -34.31 -1.05
CA VAL A 52 -16.72 -33.41 -0.16
C VAL A 52 -15.97 -34.21 0.90
N ILE A 53 -14.69 -33.93 1.05
CA ILE A 53 -13.81 -34.50 2.07
C ILE A 53 -13.69 -33.54 3.27
N SER A 54 -13.36 -32.28 3.00
CA SER A 54 -13.24 -31.27 4.06
C SER A 54 -13.35 -29.85 3.51
N ALA A 55 -13.76 -28.92 4.37
CA ALA A 55 -13.68 -27.49 4.18
C ALA A 55 -13.07 -26.89 5.46
N MET A 56 -11.83 -26.40 5.38
CA MET A 56 -11.10 -25.89 6.53
C MET A 56 -10.65 -24.47 6.28
N ALA A 57 -11.12 -23.56 7.11
CA ALA A 57 -10.72 -22.14 7.08
C ALA A 57 -9.55 -21.88 8.04
N HIS A 58 -8.49 -21.30 7.53
CA HIS A 58 -7.33 -20.82 8.27
C HIS A 58 -7.51 -19.33 8.55
N MET A 59 -7.66 -19.00 9.84
CA MET A 59 -7.95 -17.65 10.34
C MET A 59 -6.74 -17.00 10.99
N ASP A 60 -5.70 -17.78 11.25
CA ASP A 60 -4.48 -17.44 11.98
C ASP A 60 -3.34 -16.98 11.07
N GLU A 61 -3.51 -17.09 9.76
CA GLU A 61 -2.55 -16.62 8.78
C GLU A 61 -2.79 -15.15 8.40
N LYS A 62 -1.81 -14.56 7.68
CA LYS A 62 -1.83 -13.14 7.27
C LYS A 62 -3.11 -12.73 6.53
N THR A 63 -3.67 -13.64 5.72
CA THR A 63 -4.92 -13.46 5.00
C THR A 63 -5.78 -14.71 5.20
N PRO A 64 -6.98 -14.60 5.75
CA PRO A 64 -7.89 -15.72 5.91
C PRO A 64 -8.14 -16.43 4.58
N HIS A 65 -8.12 -17.75 4.61
CA HIS A 65 -8.39 -18.57 3.43
C HIS A 65 -8.96 -19.93 3.82
N MET A 66 -9.71 -20.54 2.90
CA MET A 66 -10.30 -21.86 3.08
C MET A 66 -9.73 -22.84 2.07
N HIS A 67 -9.29 -23.97 2.56
CA HIS A 67 -9.02 -25.16 1.76
C HIS A 67 -10.28 -26.02 1.68
N PHE A 68 -10.78 -26.22 0.46
CA PHE A 68 -11.92 -27.09 0.19
C PHE A 68 -11.45 -28.29 -0.61
N LEU A 69 -11.52 -29.47 -0.01
CA LEU A 69 -11.03 -30.73 -0.57
C LEU A 69 -12.19 -31.64 -0.96
N HIS A 70 -12.14 -32.21 -2.15
CA HIS A 70 -13.16 -33.13 -2.63
C HIS A 70 -12.61 -34.19 -3.60
N VAL A 71 -13.35 -35.28 -3.75
CA VAL A 71 -13.08 -36.30 -4.77
C VAL A 71 -13.73 -35.86 -6.09
N PRO A 72 -12.98 -35.81 -7.22
CA PRO A 72 -13.55 -35.37 -8.50
C PRO A 72 -14.36 -36.47 -9.19
N MET A 73 -15.47 -36.85 -8.56
CA MET A 73 -16.38 -37.87 -9.10
C MET A 73 -17.50 -37.23 -9.91
N THR A 74 -17.68 -37.69 -11.12
CA THR A 74 -18.78 -37.25 -11.98
C THR A 74 -20.08 -37.97 -11.63
N PRO A 75 -21.27 -37.44 -11.98
CA PRO A 75 -22.56 -38.10 -11.67
C PRO A 75 -22.70 -39.52 -12.21
N ASP A 76 -21.95 -39.87 -13.26
CA ASP A 76 -21.94 -41.23 -13.80
C ASP A 76 -20.90 -42.14 -13.12
N GLY A 77 -20.30 -41.73 -12.00
CA GLY A 77 -19.42 -42.54 -11.14
C GLY A 77 -17.99 -42.70 -11.68
N ARG A 78 -17.49 -41.76 -12.48
CA ARG A 78 -16.10 -41.75 -12.97
C ARG A 78 -15.28 -40.72 -12.20
N LEU A 79 -14.03 -41.05 -11.87
CA LEU A 79 -13.05 -40.08 -11.41
C LEU A 79 -12.52 -39.29 -12.61
N SER A 80 -12.88 -37.99 -12.68
CA SER A 80 -12.47 -37.13 -13.79
C SER A 80 -12.47 -35.63 -13.41
N ALA A 81 -11.35 -35.17 -12.90
CA ALA A 81 -11.16 -33.72 -12.61
C ALA A 81 -11.39 -32.85 -13.86
N ASN A 82 -10.90 -33.29 -15.03
CA ASN A 82 -11.06 -32.58 -16.31
C ASN A 82 -12.53 -32.45 -16.76
N SER A 83 -13.40 -33.38 -16.38
CA SER A 83 -14.83 -33.28 -16.69
C SER A 83 -15.57 -32.31 -15.80
N ILE A 84 -15.13 -32.13 -14.55
CA ILE A 84 -15.69 -31.17 -13.58
C ILE A 84 -15.11 -29.78 -13.84
N TYR A 85 -13.79 -29.69 -13.98
CA TYR A 85 -13.05 -28.44 -14.11
C TYR A 85 -12.67 -28.12 -15.55
N THR A 86 -13.67 -27.99 -16.41
CA THR A 86 -13.48 -27.44 -17.75
C THR A 86 -13.20 -25.91 -17.66
N ARG A 87 -12.62 -25.36 -18.73
CA ARG A 87 -12.42 -23.91 -18.80
C ARG A 87 -13.75 -23.13 -18.61
N ALA A 88 -14.85 -23.67 -19.15
CA ALA A 88 -16.17 -23.07 -19.03
C ALA A 88 -16.68 -23.13 -17.59
N SER A 89 -16.57 -24.29 -16.92
CA SER A 89 -17.03 -24.46 -15.54
C SER A 89 -16.20 -23.65 -14.55
N LEU A 90 -14.88 -23.53 -14.76
CA LEU A 90 -14.03 -22.67 -13.94
C LEU A 90 -14.39 -21.18 -14.10
N LYS A 91 -14.65 -20.72 -15.33
CA LYS A 91 -15.11 -19.36 -15.58
C LYS A 91 -16.47 -19.08 -14.93
N LYS A 92 -17.38 -20.07 -15.03
CA LYS A 92 -18.69 -20.01 -14.38
C LYS A 92 -18.54 -19.91 -12.86
N LEU A 93 -17.74 -20.78 -12.24
CA LEU A 93 -17.47 -20.79 -10.80
C LEU A 93 -16.94 -19.43 -10.32
N GLN A 94 -15.95 -18.86 -11.02
CA GLN A 94 -15.38 -17.54 -10.69
C GLN A 94 -16.37 -16.38 -10.84
N THR A 95 -17.43 -16.55 -11.61
CA THR A 95 -18.47 -15.52 -11.80
C THR A 95 -19.62 -15.70 -10.81
N GLU A 96 -20.06 -16.95 -10.60
CA GLU A 96 -21.25 -17.24 -9.79
C GLU A 96 -20.98 -17.26 -8.29
N LEU A 97 -19.81 -17.74 -7.84
CA LEU A 97 -19.47 -17.73 -6.40
C LEU A 97 -19.47 -16.32 -5.80
N PRO A 98 -18.83 -15.30 -6.40
CA PRO A 98 -18.94 -13.93 -5.89
C PRO A 98 -20.39 -13.42 -5.90
N GLY A 99 -21.16 -13.68 -6.96
CA GLY A 99 -22.57 -13.29 -7.04
C GLY A 99 -23.43 -13.93 -5.95
N TYR A 100 -23.19 -15.21 -5.66
CA TYR A 100 -23.85 -15.91 -4.54
C TYR A 100 -23.48 -15.27 -3.21
N LEU A 101 -22.21 -15.01 -2.95
CA LEU A 101 -21.76 -14.37 -1.70
C LEU A 101 -22.31 -12.94 -1.56
N GLN A 102 -22.43 -12.18 -2.67
CA GLN A 102 -23.12 -10.89 -2.65
C GLN A 102 -24.58 -11.00 -2.23
N SER A 103 -25.30 -12.04 -2.71
CA SER A 103 -26.70 -12.28 -2.30
C SER A 103 -26.83 -12.62 -0.81
N ARG A 104 -25.74 -13.06 -0.17
CA ARG A 104 -25.64 -13.32 1.27
C ARG A 104 -25.17 -12.11 2.07
N GLY A 105 -25.00 -10.94 1.43
CA GLY A 105 -24.66 -9.69 2.08
C GLY A 105 -23.17 -9.33 2.11
N PHE A 106 -22.30 -10.12 1.46
CA PHE A 106 -20.86 -9.82 1.40
C PHE A 106 -20.54 -8.87 0.25
N ASN A 107 -19.85 -7.78 0.53
CA ASN A 107 -19.40 -6.82 -0.50
C ASN A 107 -18.09 -7.30 -1.16
N ILE A 108 -18.19 -8.38 -1.92
CA ILE A 108 -17.08 -9.00 -2.65
C ILE A 108 -17.24 -8.77 -4.16
N GLN A 109 -16.15 -8.59 -4.87
CA GLN A 109 -16.15 -8.45 -6.32
C GLN A 109 -15.42 -9.63 -6.97
N ARG A 110 -15.81 -9.95 -8.18
CA ARG A 110 -15.07 -10.90 -8.99
C ARG A 110 -13.66 -10.38 -9.25
N GLY A 111 -12.65 -11.24 -9.09
CA GLY A 111 -11.28 -10.92 -9.45
C GLY A 111 -11.14 -10.55 -10.93
N VAL A 112 -10.16 -9.71 -11.25
CA VAL A 112 -9.90 -9.24 -12.61
C VAL A 112 -9.39 -10.40 -13.47
N GLU A 113 -10.01 -10.62 -14.63
CA GLU A 113 -9.55 -11.63 -15.60
C GLU A 113 -8.19 -11.22 -16.17
N GLN A 114 -7.22 -12.13 -16.10
CA GLN A 114 -5.90 -11.89 -16.69
C GLN A 114 -6.00 -11.70 -18.20
N LYS A 115 -5.42 -10.62 -18.70
CA LYS A 115 -5.34 -10.38 -20.16
C LYS A 115 -4.45 -11.45 -20.81
N PRO A 116 -4.77 -11.90 -22.02
CA PRO A 116 -3.88 -12.79 -22.77
C PRO A 116 -2.47 -12.18 -22.88
N GLY A 117 -1.45 -12.95 -22.55
CA GLY A 117 -0.06 -12.51 -22.55
C GLY A 117 0.42 -11.80 -21.26
N SER A 118 -0.46 -11.48 -20.31
CA SER A 118 -0.09 -10.91 -19.01
C SER A 118 0.16 -11.97 -17.92
N ALA A 119 0.06 -13.24 -18.24
CA ALA A 119 0.34 -14.32 -17.30
C ALA A 119 1.78 -14.21 -16.79
N LYS A 120 1.95 -13.82 -15.53
CA LYS A 120 3.25 -13.89 -14.88
C LYS A 120 3.71 -15.34 -14.92
N LYS A 121 4.96 -15.56 -15.33
CA LYS A 121 5.57 -16.89 -15.31
C LYS A 121 5.40 -17.49 -13.91
N HIS A 122 4.94 -18.71 -13.83
CA HIS A 122 4.82 -19.40 -12.54
C HIS A 122 6.24 -19.56 -11.97
N LEU A 123 6.54 -18.79 -10.94
CA LEU A 123 7.81 -18.89 -10.25
C LEU A 123 7.75 -20.05 -9.27
N ASP A 124 8.87 -20.75 -9.10
CA ASP A 124 9.02 -21.66 -7.97
C ASP A 124 8.85 -20.91 -6.65
N THR A 125 8.35 -21.58 -5.62
CA THR A 125 8.08 -21.01 -4.30
C THR A 125 9.33 -20.32 -3.72
N ARG A 126 10.51 -20.88 -3.97
CA ARG A 126 11.79 -20.31 -3.55
C ARG A 126 12.11 -19.02 -4.29
N GLU A 127 11.97 -19.00 -5.60
CA GLU A 127 12.17 -17.81 -6.45
C GLU A 127 11.17 -16.70 -6.09
N PHE A 128 9.90 -17.07 -5.85
CA PHE A 128 8.88 -16.11 -5.42
C PHE A 128 9.23 -15.47 -4.07
N LYS A 129 9.68 -16.25 -3.07
CA LYS A 129 10.10 -15.73 -1.76
C LYS A 129 11.28 -14.77 -1.91
N GLN A 130 12.30 -15.15 -2.69
CA GLN A 130 13.47 -14.30 -2.94
C GLN A 130 13.10 -12.97 -3.62
N GLN A 131 12.24 -13.01 -4.63
CA GLN A 131 11.77 -11.78 -5.30
C GLN A 131 10.96 -10.90 -4.36
N LYS A 132 10.13 -11.50 -3.49
CA LYS A 132 9.35 -10.78 -2.50
C LYS A 132 10.22 -10.10 -1.45
N GLU A 133 11.26 -10.78 -0.96
CA GLU A 133 12.23 -10.23 -0.02
C GLU A 133 13.05 -9.09 -0.64
N ALA A 134 13.54 -9.27 -1.89
CA ALA A 134 14.23 -8.23 -2.62
C ALA A 134 13.36 -6.99 -2.85
N LEU A 135 12.09 -7.19 -3.22
CA LEU A 135 11.14 -6.09 -3.38
C LEU A 135 10.84 -5.37 -2.06
N ALA A 136 10.75 -6.10 -0.95
CA ALA A 136 10.57 -5.52 0.38
C ALA A 136 11.79 -4.68 0.79
N GLY A 137 13.01 -5.15 0.50
CA GLY A 137 14.24 -4.39 0.70
C GLY A 137 14.25 -3.07 -0.08
N LEU A 138 13.98 -3.13 -1.38
CA LEU A 138 13.90 -1.93 -2.23
C LEU A 138 12.85 -0.93 -1.78
N ARG A 139 11.71 -1.38 -1.28
CA ARG A 139 10.68 -0.49 -0.71
C ARG A 139 11.16 0.20 0.55
N SER A 140 11.81 -0.56 1.45
CA SER A 140 12.38 0.02 2.67
C SER A 140 13.45 1.07 2.38
N GLU A 141 14.31 0.84 1.38
CA GLU A 141 15.31 1.81 0.93
C GLU A 141 14.63 3.06 0.33
N ALA A 142 13.61 2.87 -0.50
CA ALA A 142 12.87 3.98 -1.09
C ALA A 142 12.16 4.83 -0.02
N ASP A 143 11.57 4.20 1.00
CA ASP A 143 10.93 4.89 2.12
C ASP A 143 11.95 5.68 2.96
N ALA A 144 13.15 5.14 3.17
CA ALA A 144 14.24 5.82 3.86
C ALA A 144 14.71 7.07 3.09
N VAL A 145 14.91 6.95 1.77
CA VAL A 145 15.29 8.08 0.91
C VAL A 145 14.19 9.14 0.87
N ALA A 146 12.92 8.73 0.79
CA ALA A 146 11.79 9.65 0.84
C ALA A 146 11.73 10.43 2.17
N HIS A 147 11.99 9.75 3.28
CA HIS A 147 12.04 10.39 4.61
C HIS A 147 13.17 11.42 4.70
N GLU A 148 14.38 11.06 4.25
CA GLU A 148 15.53 11.97 4.22
C GLU A 148 15.25 13.20 3.34
N ALA A 149 14.63 13.00 2.17
CA ALA A 149 14.25 14.11 1.29
C ALA A 149 13.26 15.08 1.98
N LEU A 150 12.30 14.57 2.73
CA LEU A 150 11.36 15.40 3.49
C LEU A 150 12.06 16.25 4.58
N LEU A 151 13.03 15.67 5.27
CA LEU A 151 13.83 16.42 6.26
C LEU A 151 14.62 17.55 5.61
N LEU A 152 15.29 17.27 4.47
CA LEU A 152 16.03 18.29 3.72
C LEU A 152 15.13 19.43 3.21
N ILE A 153 13.94 19.11 2.73
CA ILE A 153 12.94 20.11 2.32
C ILE A 153 12.55 21.00 3.50
N GLY A 154 12.36 20.42 4.69
CA GLY A 154 12.09 21.18 5.92
C GLY A 154 13.22 22.13 6.28
N GLU A 155 14.47 21.66 6.26
CA GLU A 155 15.65 22.50 6.54
C GLU A 155 15.80 23.65 5.53
N MET A 156 15.56 23.37 4.24
CA MET A 156 15.60 24.40 3.21
C MET A 156 14.50 25.46 3.40
N ALA A 157 13.31 25.06 3.84
CA ALA A 157 12.22 25.99 4.13
C ALA A 157 12.58 26.92 5.30
N GLU A 158 13.18 26.38 6.35
CA GLU A 158 13.64 27.20 7.49
C GLU A 158 14.78 28.17 7.10
N ARG A 159 15.74 27.72 6.29
CA ARG A 159 16.79 28.61 5.77
C ARG A 159 16.22 29.75 4.93
N ARG A 160 15.25 29.49 4.07
CA ARG A 160 14.58 30.55 3.28
C ARG A 160 13.92 31.58 4.17
N LYS A 161 13.22 31.18 5.23
CA LYS A 161 12.63 32.11 6.18
C LYS A 161 13.69 32.99 6.87
N GLN A 162 14.82 32.38 7.25
CA GLN A 162 15.92 33.13 7.86
C GLN A 162 16.53 34.14 6.88
N GLU A 163 16.69 33.77 5.62
CA GLU A 163 17.17 34.65 4.54
C GLU A 163 16.21 35.84 4.33
N GLU A 164 14.90 35.59 4.29
CA GLU A 164 13.90 36.66 4.18
C GLU A 164 13.98 37.66 5.32
N VAL A 165 14.06 37.19 6.58
CA VAL A 165 14.20 38.03 7.76
C VAL A 165 15.50 38.85 7.72
N LEU A 166 16.61 38.25 7.30
CA LEU A 166 17.89 38.96 7.15
C LEU A 166 17.83 40.00 6.04
N GLN A 167 17.19 39.74 4.94
CA GLN A 167 17.00 40.68 3.84
C GLN A 167 16.15 41.89 4.29
N GLU A 168 15.06 41.67 5.01
CA GLU A 168 14.23 42.74 5.55
C GLU A 168 15.04 43.63 6.53
N ARG A 169 15.84 42.99 7.41
CA ARG A 169 16.68 43.71 8.33
C ARG A 169 17.76 44.55 7.63
N LEU A 170 18.38 43.98 6.58
CA LEU A 170 19.37 44.68 5.77
C LEU A 170 18.76 45.91 5.10
N GLN A 171 17.58 45.77 4.48
CA GLN A 171 16.87 46.88 3.86
C GLN A 171 16.53 47.98 4.87
N SER A 172 16.07 47.60 6.07
CA SER A 172 15.80 48.57 7.14
C SER A 172 17.06 49.32 7.58
N MET A 173 18.19 48.61 7.71
CA MET A 173 19.47 49.25 8.08
C MET A 173 19.98 50.18 6.97
N GLU A 174 19.87 49.81 5.72
CA GLU A 174 20.25 50.67 4.58
C GLU A 174 19.38 51.93 4.53
N GLN A 175 18.09 51.82 4.80
CA GLN A 175 17.21 52.98 4.88
C GLN A 175 17.60 53.91 6.02
N GLN A 176 17.86 53.38 7.21
CA GLN A 176 18.33 54.16 8.35
C GLN A 176 19.68 54.87 8.06
N ALA A 177 20.59 54.17 7.37
CA ALA A 177 21.86 54.75 6.96
C ALA A 177 21.68 55.95 6.01
N ARG A 178 20.80 55.80 5.00
CA ARG A 178 20.46 56.91 4.06
C ARG A 178 19.81 58.09 4.75
N GLU A 179 18.92 57.85 5.72
CA GLU A 179 18.29 58.90 6.51
C GLU A 179 19.35 59.60 7.38
N ALA A 180 20.26 58.87 8.00
CA ALA A 180 21.38 59.47 8.78
C ALA A 180 22.33 60.30 7.91
N GLU A 181 22.67 59.81 6.71
CA GLU A 181 23.48 60.55 5.74
C GLU A 181 22.78 61.85 5.30
N ALA A 182 21.47 61.80 5.04
CA ALA A 182 20.69 62.99 4.70
C ALA A 182 20.71 64.05 5.81
N ILE A 183 20.55 63.63 7.07
CA ILE A 183 20.62 64.53 8.26
C ILE A 183 22.03 65.13 8.38
N LEU A 184 23.09 64.34 8.20
CA LEU A 184 24.45 64.79 8.24
C LEU A 184 24.78 65.81 7.13
N SER A 185 24.23 65.64 5.93
CA SER A 185 24.42 66.55 4.80
C SER A 185 23.72 67.90 4.99
N ASP A 186 22.63 67.95 5.77
CA ASP A 186 21.85 69.15 6.04
C ASP A 186 22.33 69.92 7.33
N MET A 187 23.32 69.36 8.06
CA MET A 187 23.91 69.99 9.16
C MET A 187 24.82 71.16 8.72
N PRO A 188 24.61 72.40 9.26
CA PRO A 188 25.48 73.50 8.93
C PRO A 188 26.94 73.24 9.39
N GLU A 189 27.91 73.54 8.50
CA GLU A 189 29.34 73.44 8.85
C GLU A 189 29.61 74.18 10.15
N LEU A 190 30.01 73.43 11.16
CA LEU A 190 30.42 74.07 12.44
C LEU A 190 31.67 74.94 12.17
N PRO A 191 31.63 76.24 12.56
CA PRO A 191 32.79 77.10 12.33
C PRO A 191 34.05 76.53 13.00
N GLN A 192 35.10 76.33 12.21
CA GLN A 192 36.41 75.80 12.68
C GLN A 192 36.93 76.47 13.95
N ALA A 193 36.48 77.66 14.22
CA ALA A 193 36.83 78.43 15.45
C ALA A 193 36.32 77.78 16.76
N SER A 194 35.26 76.98 16.76
CA SER A 194 34.73 76.39 18.00
C SER A 194 35.54 75.14 18.46
N LEU A 195 36.20 74.42 17.56
CA LEU A 195 37.07 73.27 17.86
C LEU A 195 38.40 73.69 18.53
N LEU A 196 38.92 74.82 18.16
CA LEU A 196 40.16 75.33 18.74
C LEU A 196 39.94 75.86 20.19
N ASN A 197 38.78 76.44 20.46
CA ASN A 197 38.42 76.92 21.81
C ASN A 197 38.16 75.69 22.76
N TYR A 198 37.60 74.64 22.35
CA TYR A 198 37.37 73.46 23.21
C TYR A 198 38.69 72.79 23.65
N LYS A 199 39.68 72.75 22.77
CA LYS A 199 41.02 72.24 23.09
C LYS A 199 41.82 73.10 23.99
N SER A 200 41.53 74.41 24.04
CA SER A 200 42.20 75.38 24.96
C SER A 200 41.60 75.33 26.38
N VAL A 201 40.31 75.04 26.49
CA VAL A 201 39.62 74.92 27.81
C VAL A 201 40.03 73.61 28.51
N LEU A 202 40.22 72.51 27.76
CA LEU A 202 40.69 71.22 28.29
C LEU A 202 42.17 71.21 28.74
N LYS A 203 42.96 72.26 28.40
CA LYS A 203 44.36 72.42 28.85
C LYS A 203 44.50 73.21 30.12
N GLN A 204 43.42 73.84 30.63
CA GLN A 204 43.40 74.62 31.86
C GLN A 204 42.65 73.93 33.00
N ALA A 205 42.10 72.77 32.86
CA ALA A 205 41.55 71.89 33.88
C ALA A 205 42.53 70.73 34.12
#